data_767d590863853cfe565d2883cdc6ca2c
#
_entry.id   767d590863853cfe565d2883cdc6ca2c
#
_cell.length_a   1.000
_cell.length_b   1.000
_cell.length_c   1.000
_cell.angle_alpha   90.00
_cell.angle_beta   90.00
_cell.angle_gamma   90.00
#
_symmetry.space_group_name_H-M   'P 1'
#
loop_
_entity.id
_entity.type
_entity.pdbx_description
1 polymer ?
#
loop_
_entity_poly.entity_id
_entity_poly.type
_entity_poly.pdbx_seq_one_letter_code
_entity_poly.pdbx_strand_id
1 'polypeptide(L)'
;MHRQTIQNKGLLDHLLKGSTNDCFSSDYGAVKEYYLSEEIGDASDYIQWFHDIRNSRSTDVVKIHINCPGGNLFTTIQFMQALSETEAHIIVSVEGACMSAATLIFLMADEYMITDHSMFLFHNYSAGTAGKGGEMYHGMVHERKWSANLFKDMYSDFLTEAEIKDMLEDKDIWMDAHQVLDRLEKRGKKIQSRIRAEEKKRKV
;
A
#
# COMPACT_ATOMS: atom_id res chain seq x y z
N MET A 1 18.46 -16.84 -0.33
CA MET A 1 17.41 -15.81 -0.56
C MET A 1 17.96 -14.50 -0.07
N HIS A 2 18.27 -13.57 -0.97
CA HIS A 2 18.66 -12.21 -0.61
C HIS A 2 17.38 -11.38 -0.44
N ARG A 3 17.22 -10.75 0.72
CA ARG A 3 16.18 -9.75 0.96
C ARG A 3 16.72 -8.40 0.53
N GLN A 4 16.06 -7.75 -0.42
CA GLN A 4 16.36 -6.36 -0.75
C GLN A 4 15.37 -5.47 0.00
N THR A 5 15.91 -4.54 0.76
CA THR A 5 15.14 -3.56 1.56
C THR A 5 15.35 -2.19 0.95
N ILE A 6 14.25 -1.54 0.58
CA ILE A 6 14.29 -0.11 0.22
C ILE A 6 13.78 0.67 1.43
N GLN A 7 14.70 1.38 2.07
CA GLN A 7 14.39 2.29 3.16
C GLN A 7 14.16 3.71 2.63
N ASN A 8 13.10 4.33 3.06
CA ASN A 8 12.93 5.78 2.93
C ASN A 8 13.87 6.45 3.95
N LYS A 9 15.12 6.71 3.53
CA LYS A 9 16.23 7.19 4.37
C LYS A 9 15.94 8.46 5.18
N GLY A 10 14.86 9.18 4.92
CA GLY A 10 14.57 10.45 5.58
C GLY A 10 14.12 10.34 7.03
N LEU A 11 13.49 9.24 7.43
CA LEU A 11 12.97 9.06 8.79
C LEU A 11 14.04 8.53 9.75
N LEU A 12 14.88 7.59 9.30
CA LEU A 12 16.00 7.08 10.12
C LEU A 12 17.05 8.15 10.42
N ASP A 13 17.36 9.04 9.47
CA ASP A 13 18.32 10.13 9.69
C ASP A 13 17.84 11.14 10.74
N HIS A 14 16.53 11.25 10.98
CA HIS A 14 16.00 12.12 12.03
C HIS A 14 16.10 11.49 13.42
N LEU A 15 16.04 10.17 13.51
CA LEU A 15 16.15 9.41 14.76
C LEU A 15 17.61 9.20 15.21
N LEU A 16 18.58 9.32 14.29
CA LEU A 16 20.01 9.06 14.57
C LEU A 16 20.84 10.33 14.89
N LYS A 17 20.24 11.53 14.85
CA LYS A 17 20.94 12.81 15.21
C LYS A 17 20.79 13.15 16.68
N GLY A 18 21.07 12.23 17.57
CA GLY A 18 21.21 12.45 19.01
C GLY A 18 22.67 12.65 19.42
N SER A 19 22.89 13.54 20.36
CA SER A 19 24.18 13.82 20.99
C SER A 19 24.81 12.58 21.64
N THR A 20 26.13 12.43 21.59
CA THR A 20 26.90 11.22 21.88
C THR A 20 26.99 10.82 23.35
N ASN A 21 26.27 11.44 24.29
CA ASN A 21 26.40 11.19 25.73
C ASN A 21 25.12 11.03 26.53
N ASP A 22 23.95 10.95 25.89
CA ASP A 22 22.68 10.74 26.58
C ASP A 22 22.31 9.24 26.56
N CYS A 23 22.11 8.67 27.74
CA CYS A 23 21.55 7.33 27.89
C CYS A 23 20.07 7.43 27.58
N PHE A 24 19.69 7.17 26.34
CA PHE A 24 18.28 7.08 25.94
C PHE A 24 17.73 5.70 26.32
N SER A 25 16.87 5.65 27.33
CA SER A 25 15.92 4.56 27.42
C SER A 25 14.89 4.76 26.30
N SER A 26 15.13 4.20 25.12
CA SER A 26 14.14 4.15 24.07
C SER A 26 13.05 3.20 24.53
N ASP A 27 11.85 3.73 24.73
CA ASP A 27 10.64 2.95 24.85
C ASP A 27 10.37 2.43 23.43
N TYR A 28 10.98 1.27 23.09
CA TYR A 28 10.75 0.62 21.80
C TYR A 28 9.28 0.22 21.76
N GLY A 29 8.55 0.79 20.82
CA GLY A 29 7.16 0.45 20.59
C GLY A 29 7.00 -1.02 20.20
N ALA A 30 5.76 -1.48 20.19
CA ALA A 30 5.43 -2.84 19.78
C ALA A 30 5.60 -3.01 18.26
N VAL A 31 6.10 -4.17 17.83
CA VAL A 31 5.98 -4.62 16.45
C VAL A 31 4.71 -5.49 16.36
N LYS A 32 3.73 -5.02 15.59
CA LYS A 32 2.48 -5.74 15.35
C LYS A 32 2.54 -6.35 13.95
N GLU A 33 2.54 -7.68 13.88
CA GLU A 33 2.67 -8.41 12.63
C GLU A 33 1.31 -9.00 12.21
N TYR A 34 0.95 -8.79 10.93
CA TYR A 34 -0.27 -9.27 10.31
C TYR A 34 0.08 -10.08 9.06
N TYR A 35 -0.60 -11.21 8.86
CA TYR A 35 -0.31 -12.14 7.76
C TYR A 35 -1.48 -12.21 6.78
N LEU A 36 -1.39 -11.47 5.69
CA LEU A 36 -2.35 -11.51 4.60
C LEU A 36 -1.94 -12.57 3.59
N SER A 37 -2.30 -13.83 3.89
CA SER A 37 -1.82 -15.02 3.15
C SER A 37 -2.91 -15.73 2.35
N GLU A 38 -4.13 -15.22 2.36
CA GLU A 38 -5.28 -15.73 1.63
C GLU A 38 -5.98 -14.60 0.87
N GLU A 39 -7.06 -14.93 0.15
CA GLU A 39 -7.92 -13.94 -0.47
C GLU A 39 -8.51 -12.99 0.58
N ILE A 40 -8.54 -11.70 0.27
CA ILE A 40 -9.15 -10.69 1.14
C ILE A 40 -10.66 -10.94 1.19
N GLY A 41 -11.14 -11.42 2.34
CA GLY A 41 -12.54 -11.72 2.60
C GLY A 41 -13.35 -10.52 3.04
N ASP A 42 -14.40 -10.77 3.83
CA ASP A 42 -15.28 -9.74 4.35
C ASP A 42 -14.60 -8.89 5.43
N ALA A 43 -14.98 -7.63 5.52
CA ALA A 43 -14.40 -6.69 6.47
C ALA A 43 -14.60 -7.13 7.94
N SER A 44 -15.65 -7.90 8.23
CA SER A 44 -15.92 -8.47 9.56
C SER A 44 -14.78 -9.36 10.08
N ASP A 45 -14.02 -10.01 9.18
CA ASP A 45 -12.93 -10.91 9.55
C ASP A 45 -11.69 -10.15 10.04
N TYR A 46 -11.61 -8.85 9.75
CA TYR A 46 -10.46 -7.99 10.02
C TYR A 46 -10.74 -6.88 11.06
N ILE A 47 -11.86 -6.90 11.76
CA ILE A 47 -12.25 -5.83 12.73
C ILE A 47 -11.16 -5.60 13.77
N GLN A 48 -10.57 -6.68 14.32
CA GLN A 48 -9.49 -6.57 15.31
C GLN A 48 -8.24 -5.93 14.70
N TRP A 49 -7.88 -6.28 13.47
CA TRP A 49 -6.74 -5.68 12.76
C TRP A 49 -6.94 -4.18 12.56
N PHE A 50 -8.12 -3.78 12.08
CA PHE A 50 -8.45 -2.36 11.88
C PHE A 50 -8.38 -1.57 13.18
N HIS A 51 -8.87 -2.16 14.29
CA HIS A 51 -8.80 -1.54 15.60
C HIS A 51 -7.35 -1.40 16.07
N ASP A 52 -6.55 -2.45 15.98
CA ASP A 52 -5.17 -2.48 16.46
C ASP A 52 -4.27 -1.55 15.62
N ILE A 53 -4.47 -1.51 14.31
CA ILE A 53 -3.74 -0.62 13.40
C ILE A 53 -4.02 0.83 13.75
N ARG A 54 -5.29 1.24 13.85
CA ARG A 54 -5.69 2.61 14.19
C ARG A 54 -5.19 3.10 15.54
N ASN A 55 -5.07 2.18 16.50
CA ASN A 55 -4.61 2.50 17.85
C ASN A 55 -3.10 2.26 18.06
N SER A 56 -2.35 2.05 16.98
CA SER A 56 -0.89 1.95 17.05
C SER A 56 -0.27 3.34 17.19
N ARG A 57 0.71 3.45 18.09
CA ARG A 57 1.39 4.71 18.42
C ARG A 57 2.51 5.00 17.42
N SER A 58 2.99 6.22 17.38
CA SER A 58 4.13 6.65 16.55
C SER A 58 5.46 5.92 16.85
N THR A 59 5.55 5.26 18.02
CA THR A 59 6.69 4.40 18.40
C THR A 59 6.52 2.96 17.96
N ASP A 60 5.31 2.55 17.53
CA ASP A 60 5.00 1.18 17.12
C ASP A 60 5.32 0.97 15.62
N VAL A 61 5.48 -0.29 15.25
CA VAL A 61 5.62 -0.73 13.86
C VAL A 61 4.44 -1.65 13.51
N VAL A 62 3.75 -1.32 12.44
CA VAL A 62 2.75 -2.19 11.81
C VAL A 62 3.41 -2.89 10.64
N LYS A 63 3.59 -4.21 10.72
CA LYS A 63 4.20 -5.00 9.66
C LYS A 63 3.18 -5.95 9.05
N ILE A 64 2.97 -5.84 7.74
CA ILE A 64 2.03 -6.68 7.00
C ILE A 64 2.82 -7.61 6.09
N HIS A 65 2.67 -8.92 6.29
CA HIS A 65 3.22 -9.95 5.41
C HIS A 65 2.19 -10.27 4.34
N ILE A 66 2.56 -10.13 3.07
CA ILE A 66 1.66 -10.34 1.93
C ILE A 66 2.11 -11.56 1.11
N ASN A 67 1.20 -12.53 0.98
CA ASN A 67 1.21 -13.58 -0.02
C ASN A 67 -0.25 -13.79 -0.46
N CYS A 68 -0.80 -12.85 -1.22
CA CYS A 68 -2.24 -12.65 -1.38
C CYS A 68 -2.63 -12.42 -2.85
N PRO A 69 -3.63 -13.15 -3.37
CA PRO A 69 -4.14 -12.98 -4.72
C PRO A 69 -5.02 -11.73 -4.90
N GLY A 70 -5.34 -11.02 -3.83
CA GLY A 70 -6.31 -9.92 -3.82
C GLY A 70 -7.61 -10.32 -3.14
N GLY A 71 -8.75 -9.78 -3.58
CA GLY A 71 -10.08 -10.10 -3.07
C GLY A 71 -10.98 -8.88 -2.92
N ASN A 72 -11.73 -8.80 -1.82
CA ASN A 72 -12.77 -7.81 -1.60
C ASN A 72 -12.23 -6.36 -1.59
N LEU A 73 -12.61 -5.59 -2.60
CA LEU A 73 -12.15 -4.21 -2.78
C LEU A 73 -12.63 -3.28 -1.65
N PHE A 74 -13.86 -3.45 -1.13
CA PHE A 74 -14.36 -2.60 -0.05
C PHE A 74 -13.65 -2.88 1.27
N THR A 75 -13.33 -4.14 1.57
CA THR A 75 -12.47 -4.52 2.70
C THR A 75 -11.08 -3.91 2.54
N THR A 76 -10.53 -3.94 1.33
CA THR A 76 -9.23 -3.32 1.01
C THR A 76 -9.25 -1.81 1.25
N ILE A 77 -10.30 -1.11 0.85
CA ILE A 77 -10.45 0.32 1.13
C ILE A 77 -10.49 0.59 2.64
N GLN A 78 -11.11 -0.28 3.41
CA GLN A 78 -11.11 -0.16 4.87
C GLN A 78 -9.71 -0.40 5.47
N PHE A 79 -8.91 -1.32 4.91
CA PHE A 79 -7.49 -1.45 5.25
C PHE A 79 -6.72 -0.17 4.95
N MET A 80 -6.87 0.37 3.74
CA MET A 80 -6.21 1.62 3.35
C MET A 80 -6.57 2.76 4.32
N GLN A 81 -7.85 2.87 4.71
CA GLN A 81 -8.28 3.87 5.67
C GLN A 81 -7.64 3.64 7.05
N ALA A 82 -7.61 2.42 7.56
CA ALA A 82 -6.97 2.11 8.84
C ALA A 82 -5.46 2.42 8.82
N LEU A 83 -4.78 2.10 7.72
CA LEU A 83 -3.36 2.40 7.51
C LEU A 83 -3.10 3.91 7.35
N SER A 84 -4.02 4.68 6.78
CA SER A 84 -3.87 6.13 6.67
C SER A 84 -4.10 6.88 7.98
N GLU A 85 -4.82 6.28 8.93
CA GLU A 85 -5.15 6.85 10.24
C GLU A 85 -4.13 6.50 11.33
N THR A 86 -3.28 5.49 11.12
CA THR A 86 -2.28 5.09 12.11
C THR A 86 -1.12 6.08 12.19
N GLU A 87 -0.57 6.26 13.37
CA GLU A 87 0.69 7.00 13.58
C GLU A 87 1.92 6.07 13.50
N ALA A 88 1.72 4.74 13.46
CA ALA A 88 2.81 3.78 13.43
C ALA A 88 3.53 3.76 12.08
N HIS A 89 4.81 3.37 12.09
CA HIS A 89 5.56 3.10 10.87
C HIS A 89 5.09 1.82 10.21
N ILE A 90 4.71 1.90 8.94
CA ILE A 90 4.12 0.79 8.18
C ILE A 90 5.19 0.10 7.34
N ILE A 91 5.41 -1.20 7.58
CA ILE A 91 6.28 -2.06 6.79
C ILE A 91 5.43 -3.10 6.06
N VAL A 92 5.62 -3.24 4.75
CA VAL A 92 5.02 -4.34 4.00
C VAL A 92 6.10 -5.29 3.51
N SER A 93 5.95 -6.59 3.85
CA SER A 93 6.81 -7.68 3.40
C SER A 93 6.07 -8.53 2.38
N VAL A 94 6.48 -8.49 1.10
CA VAL A 94 5.90 -9.37 0.07
C VAL A 94 6.72 -10.65 -0.02
N GLU A 95 6.08 -11.78 0.27
CA GLU A 95 6.73 -13.09 0.44
C GLU A 95 6.29 -14.13 -0.62
N GLY A 96 5.62 -13.66 -1.67
CA GLY A 96 5.12 -14.46 -2.77
C GLY A 96 4.27 -13.63 -3.71
N ALA A 97 2.96 -13.82 -3.69
CA ALA A 97 2.02 -13.07 -4.51
C ALA A 97 1.57 -11.76 -3.83
N CYS A 98 1.54 -10.67 -4.60
CA CYS A 98 0.85 -9.44 -4.23
C CYS A 98 0.03 -8.99 -5.43
N MET A 99 -1.24 -9.37 -5.48
CA MET A 99 -2.05 -9.22 -6.68
C MET A 99 -3.33 -8.45 -6.43
N SER A 100 -3.83 -7.78 -7.48
CA SER A 100 -5.16 -7.14 -7.45
C SER A 100 -5.30 -6.17 -6.26
N ALA A 101 -6.37 -6.29 -5.48
CA ALA A 101 -6.65 -5.47 -4.32
C ALA A 101 -5.51 -5.44 -3.28
N ALA A 102 -4.70 -6.51 -3.14
CA ALA A 102 -3.55 -6.54 -2.24
C ALA A 102 -2.47 -5.50 -2.61
N THR A 103 -2.36 -5.11 -3.90
CA THR A 103 -1.41 -4.07 -4.35
C THR A 103 -1.77 -2.67 -3.82
N LEU A 104 -3.03 -2.42 -3.51
CA LEU A 104 -3.48 -1.17 -2.89
C LEU A 104 -2.99 -1.08 -1.44
N ILE A 105 -3.09 -2.18 -0.67
CA ILE A 105 -2.54 -2.26 0.69
C ILE A 105 -1.00 -2.12 0.65
N PHE A 106 -0.36 -2.81 -0.29
CA PHE A 106 1.09 -2.72 -0.50
C PHE A 106 1.55 -1.28 -0.69
N LEU A 107 0.87 -0.48 -1.49
CA LEU A 107 1.25 0.91 -1.78
C LEU A 107 1.05 1.87 -0.59
N MET A 108 0.40 1.44 0.50
CA MET A 108 0.25 2.24 1.72
C MET A 108 1.49 2.21 2.64
N ALA A 109 2.51 1.40 2.32
CA ALA A 109 3.67 1.23 3.17
C ALA A 109 4.64 2.43 3.14
N ASP A 110 5.30 2.66 4.28
CA ASP A 110 6.45 3.56 4.42
C ASP A 110 7.75 2.85 4.02
N GLU A 111 7.82 1.52 4.27
CA GLU A 111 8.98 0.68 3.96
C GLU A 111 8.55 -0.64 3.32
N TYR A 112 9.35 -1.12 2.38
CA TYR A 112 9.07 -2.31 1.60
C TYR A 112 10.16 -3.36 1.75
N MET A 113 9.73 -4.61 1.99
CA MET A 113 10.57 -5.80 1.96
C MET A 113 10.00 -6.73 0.87
N ILE A 114 10.79 -7.03 -0.16
CA ILE A 114 10.32 -7.83 -1.30
C ILE A 114 11.30 -8.99 -1.51
N THR A 115 10.77 -10.21 -1.58
CA THR A 115 11.61 -11.38 -1.89
C THR A 115 11.85 -11.49 -3.41
N ASP A 116 12.97 -12.05 -3.81
CA ASP A 116 13.43 -12.12 -5.22
C ASP A 116 12.42 -12.79 -6.17
N HIS A 117 11.58 -13.68 -5.64
CA HIS A 117 10.59 -14.44 -6.41
C HIS A 117 9.16 -13.94 -6.23
N SER A 118 9.00 -12.75 -5.67
CA SER A 118 7.67 -12.14 -5.54
C SER A 118 7.12 -11.73 -6.90
N MET A 119 5.82 -11.93 -7.07
CA MET A 119 5.10 -11.61 -8.30
C MET A 119 3.94 -10.67 -8.00
N PHE A 120 3.75 -9.68 -8.86
CA PHE A 120 2.75 -8.65 -8.72
C PHE A 120 1.82 -8.62 -9.92
N LEU A 121 0.53 -8.37 -9.66
CA LEU A 121 -0.48 -8.15 -10.69
C LEU A 121 -1.29 -6.90 -10.38
N PHE A 122 -1.27 -5.96 -11.30
CA PHE A 122 -2.12 -4.77 -11.31
C PHE A 122 -3.15 -4.93 -12.44
N HIS A 123 -4.42 -4.95 -12.08
CA HIS A 123 -5.49 -5.12 -13.04
C HIS A 123 -6.76 -4.37 -12.60
N ASN A 124 -7.72 -4.24 -13.51
CA ASN A 124 -9.02 -3.66 -13.22
C ASN A 124 -9.83 -4.59 -12.29
N TYR A 125 -10.89 -4.06 -11.65
CA TYR A 125 -11.75 -4.87 -10.80
C TYR A 125 -12.55 -5.88 -11.62
N SER A 126 -12.86 -7.00 -10.99
CA SER A 126 -13.83 -7.98 -11.49
C SER A 126 -15.05 -7.99 -10.58
N ALA A 127 -16.23 -7.90 -11.16
CA ALA A 127 -17.48 -7.94 -10.39
C ALA A 127 -18.53 -8.79 -11.13
N GLY A 128 -19.41 -9.38 -10.34
CA GLY A 128 -20.64 -10.00 -10.81
C GLY A 128 -21.84 -9.27 -10.24
N THR A 129 -22.92 -9.15 -11.01
CA THR A 129 -24.16 -8.54 -10.53
C THR A 129 -25.38 -9.37 -10.95
N ALA A 130 -26.41 -9.37 -10.10
CA ALA A 130 -27.70 -9.99 -10.38
C ALA A 130 -28.81 -9.05 -9.91
N GLY A 131 -29.91 -8.98 -10.68
CA GLY A 131 -31.03 -8.12 -10.36
C GLY A 131 -31.82 -7.71 -11.60
N LYS A 132 -32.57 -6.62 -11.51
CA LYS A 132 -33.32 -6.09 -12.67
C LYS A 132 -32.35 -5.44 -13.66
N GLY A 133 -32.56 -5.68 -14.98
CA GLY A 133 -31.64 -5.25 -16.02
C GLY A 133 -31.23 -3.77 -15.96
N GLY A 134 -32.20 -2.86 -15.72
CA GLY A 134 -31.88 -1.43 -15.58
C GLY A 134 -31.04 -1.09 -14.35
N GLU A 135 -31.30 -1.72 -13.21
CA GLU A 135 -30.54 -1.54 -11.97
C GLU A 135 -29.11 -2.05 -12.14
N MET A 136 -28.94 -3.24 -12.75
CA MET A 136 -27.62 -3.81 -13.05
C MET A 136 -26.79 -2.89 -13.95
N TYR A 137 -27.40 -2.39 -15.04
CA TYR A 137 -26.71 -1.48 -15.96
C TYR A 137 -26.23 -0.20 -15.28
N HIS A 138 -27.12 0.48 -14.55
CA HIS A 138 -26.77 1.71 -13.85
C HIS A 138 -25.72 1.48 -12.74
N GLY A 139 -25.85 0.38 -12.02
CA GLY A 139 -24.86 -0.03 -11.00
C GLY A 139 -23.47 -0.23 -11.61
N MET A 140 -23.36 -1.01 -12.67
CA MET A 140 -22.09 -1.26 -13.35
C MET A 140 -21.45 0.01 -13.94
N VAL A 141 -22.25 0.91 -14.53
CA VAL A 141 -21.74 2.20 -15.06
C VAL A 141 -21.20 3.07 -13.93
N HIS A 142 -21.89 3.12 -12.79
CA HIS A 142 -21.44 3.88 -11.62
C HIS A 142 -20.15 3.29 -11.04
N GLU A 143 -20.11 2.00 -10.82
CA GLU A 143 -18.98 1.27 -10.26
C GLU A 143 -17.72 1.40 -11.13
N ARG A 144 -17.84 1.27 -12.45
CA ARG A 144 -16.75 1.48 -13.40
C ARG A 144 -16.15 2.89 -13.29
N LYS A 145 -17.00 3.91 -13.18
CA LYS A 145 -16.51 5.30 -13.04
C LYS A 145 -15.83 5.53 -11.68
N TRP A 146 -16.42 5.00 -10.64
CA TRP A 146 -15.91 5.13 -9.28
C TRP A 146 -14.55 4.43 -9.13
N SER A 147 -14.45 3.16 -9.55
CA SER A 147 -13.21 2.37 -9.47
C SER A 147 -12.09 2.96 -10.33
N ALA A 148 -12.43 3.51 -11.51
CA ALA A 148 -11.44 4.19 -12.35
C ALA A 148 -10.81 5.40 -11.66
N ASN A 149 -11.56 6.16 -10.87
CA ASN A 149 -11.02 7.28 -10.09
C ASN A 149 -10.13 6.75 -8.95
N LEU A 150 -10.60 5.75 -8.20
CA LEU A 150 -9.82 5.10 -7.13
C LEU A 150 -8.46 4.61 -7.66
N PHE A 151 -8.45 3.86 -8.76
CA PHE A 151 -7.22 3.31 -9.32
C PHE A 151 -6.28 4.39 -9.86
N LYS A 152 -6.81 5.44 -10.50
CA LYS A 152 -5.99 6.59 -10.93
C LYS A 152 -5.31 7.27 -9.73
N ASP A 153 -6.05 7.51 -8.67
CA ASP A 153 -5.51 8.16 -7.48
C ASP A 153 -4.43 7.29 -6.83
N MET A 154 -4.69 6.00 -6.67
CA MET A 154 -3.78 5.09 -5.97
C MET A 154 -2.53 4.72 -6.76
N TYR A 155 -2.65 4.55 -8.08
CA TYR A 155 -1.53 4.09 -8.90
C TYR A 155 -0.74 5.20 -9.60
N SER A 156 -1.19 6.45 -9.58
CA SER A 156 -0.57 7.58 -10.33
C SER A 156 0.89 7.86 -10.00
N ASP A 157 1.36 7.51 -8.82
CA ASP A 157 2.76 7.67 -8.42
C ASP A 157 3.62 6.40 -8.65
N PHE A 158 2.98 5.29 -9.04
CA PHE A 158 3.62 3.99 -9.21
C PHE A 158 3.55 3.48 -10.67
N LEU A 159 2.40 3.53 -11.31
CA LEU A 159 2.20 3.21 -12.72
C LEU A 159 2.29 4.46 -13.61
N THR A 160 2.62 4.27 -14.87
CA THR A 160 2.54 5.33 -15.89
C THR A 160 1.08 5.59 -16.30
N GLU A 161 0.79 6.76 -16.84
CA GLU A 161 -0.56 7.08 -17.37
C GLU A 161 -1.02 6.08 -18.46
N ALA A 162 -0.09 5.62 -19.31
CA ALA A 162 -0.37 4.63 -20.33
C ALA A 162 -0.77 3.27 -19.72
N GLU A 163 -0.05 2.82 -18.69
CA GLU A 163 -0.36 1.58 -17.97
C GLU A 163 -1.68 1.67 -17.21
N ILE A 164 -1.97 2.79 -16.56
CA ILE A 164 -3.26 3.00 -15.91
C ILE A 164 -4.39 2.94 -16.93
N LYS A 165 -4.20 3.56 -18.10
CA LYS A 165 -5.17 3.46 -19.20
C LYS A 165 -5.36 2.03 -19.67
N ASP A 166 -4.26 1.31 -19.92
CA ASP A 166 -4.29 -0.08 -20.35
C ASP A 166 -4.99 -0.97 -19.31
N MET A 167 -4.69 -0.79 -18.03
CA MET A 167 -5.35 -1.50 -16.93
C MET A 167 -6.86 -1.22 -16.88
N LEU A 168 -7.30 0.03 -17.06
CA LEU A 168 -8.72 0.40 -17.11
C LEU A 168 -9.44 -0.09 -18.38
N GLU A 169 -8.68 -0.51 -19.39
CA GLU A 169 -9.14 -1.21 -20.61
C GLU A 169 -8.98 -2.75 -20.48
N ASP A 170 -8.93 -3.25 -19.22
CA ASP A 170 -8.88 -4.66 -18.84
C ASP A 170 -7.61 -5.41 -19.30
N LYS A 171 -6.47 -4.71 -19.43
CA LYS A 171 -5.17 -5.33 -19.67
C LYS A 171 -4.45 -5.55 -18.33
N ASP A 172 -4.03 -6.77 -18.10
CA ASP A 172 -3.24 -7.14 -16.93
C ASP A 172 -1.81 -6.63 -17.01
N ILE A 173 -1.31 -6.05 -15.91
CA ILE A 173 0.06 -5.58 -15.78
C ILE A 173 0.79 -6.46 -14.77
N TRP A 174 1.59 -7.39 -15.28
CA TRP A 174 2.40 -8.28 -14.47
C TRP A 174 3.79 -7.68 -14.23
N MET A 175 4.30 -7.80 -13.01
CA MET A 175 5.64 -7.36 -12.64
C MET A 175 6.32 -8.38 -11.74
N ASP A 176 7.63 -8.53 -11.93
CA ASP A 176 8.51 -9.23 -11.00
C ASP A 176 9.02 -8.27 -9.89
N ALA A 177 9.74 -8.85 -8.93
CA ALA A 177 10.30 -8.11 -7.81
C ALA A 177 11.23 -6.96 -8.25
N HIS A 178 12.08 -7.16 -9.28
CA HIS A 178 13.03 -6.15 -9.75
C HIS A 178 12.31 -4.95 -10.38
N GLN A 179 11.31 -5.22 -11.21
CA GLN A 179 10.50 -4.16 -11.83
C GLN A 179 9.77 -3.30 -10.78
N VAL A 180 9.24 -3.95 -9.73
CA VAL A 180 8.57 -3.25 -8.63
C VAL A 180 9.56 -2.42 -7.81
N LEU A 181 10.73 -2.96 -7.47
CA LEU A 181 11.79 -2.25 -6.74
C LEU A 181 12.24 -0.99 -7.48
N ASP A 182 12.47 -1.07 -8.80
CA ASP A 182 12.84 0.08 -9.64
C ASP A 182 11.77 1.18 -9.61
N ARG A 183 10.49 0.79 -9.58
CA ARG A 183 9.36 1.73 -9.50
C ARG A 183 9.25 2.38 -8.12
N LEU A 184 9.42 1.62 -7.06
CA LEU A 184 9.42 2.15 -5.69
C LEU A 184 10.55 3.16 -5.48
N GLU A 185 11.74 2.92 -6.04
CA GLU A 185 12.84 3.89 -5.98
C GLU A 185 12.47 5.21 -6.69
N LYS A 186 11.86 5.13 -7.88
CA LYS A 186 11.40 6.30 -8.63
C LYS A 186 10.28 7.05 -7.87
N ARG A 187 9.32 6.30 -7.29
CA ARG A 187 8.24 6.83 -6.45
C ARG A 187 8.81 7.58 -5.26
N GLY A 188 9.75 7.00 -4.52
CA GLY A 188 10.41 7.62 -3.38
C GLY A 188 11.08 8.95 -3.74
N LYS A 189 11.82 9.00 -4.85
CA LYS A 189 12.45 10.24 -5.36
C LYS A 189 11.41 11.33 -5.70
N LYS A 190 10.27 10.94 -6.28
CA LYS A 190 9.17 11.85 -6.64
C LYS A 190 8.50 12.43 -5.39
N ILE A 191 8.24 11.60 -4.38
CA ILE A 191 7.64 12.03 -3.11
C ILE A 191 8.59 13.00 -2.38
N GLN A 192 9.88 12.66 -2.26
CA GLN A 192 10.87 13.55 -1.62
C GLN A 192 10.99 14.91 -2.31
N SER A 193 10.93 14.95 -3.65
CA SER A 193 10.98 16.21 -4.38
C SER A 193 9.73 17.08 -4.14
N ARG A 194 8.55 16.48 -3.99
CA ARG A 194 7.31 17.19 -3.64
C ARG A 194 7.39 17.77 -2.23
N ILE A 195 7.82 16.99 -1.24
CA ILE A 195 7.98 17.45 0.15
C ILE A 195 8.92 18.66 0.21
N ARG A 196 10.09 18.58 -0.43
CA ARG A 196 11.04 19.71 -0.50
C ARG A 196 10.47 20.96 -1.17
N ALA A 197 9.62 20.79 -2.18
CA ALA A 197 8.97 21.90 -2.85
C ALA A 197 7.90 22.59 -1.96
N GLU A 198 7.16 21.79 -1.18
CA GLU A 198 6.18 22.32 -0.23
C GLU A 198 6.82 23.04 0.95
N GLU A 199 7.91 22.47 1.50
CA GLU A 199 8.68 23.13 2.57
C GLU A 199 9.25 24.49 2.14
N LYS A 200 9.70 24.59 0.88
CA LYS A 200 10.15 25.88 0.33
C LYS A 200 9.02 26.89 0.24
N LYS A 201 7.80 26.47 -0.13
CA LYS A 201 6.62 27.36 -0.21
C LYS A 201 6.15 27.85 1.17
N ARG A 202 6.34 27.05 2.23
CA ARG A 202 5.95 27.42 3.61
C ARG A 202 6.94 28.41 4.28
N LYS A 203 8.16 28.54 3.73
CA LYS A 203 9.22 29.42 4.26
C LYS A 203 9.25 30.81 3.58
N VAL A 204 8.38 31.05 2.61
CA VAL A 204 8.15 32.33 1.93
C VAL A 204 6.84 32.94 2.41
#